data_99135c09cf7fb154b75a5bce566ff24f
#
_entry.id   99135c09cf7fb154b75a5bce566ff24f
#
_cell.length_a   1.000
_cell.length_b   1.000
_cell.length_c   1.000
_cell.angle_alpha   90.00
_cell.angle_beta   90.00
_cell.angle_gamma   90.00
#
_symmetry.space_group_name_H-M   'P 1'
#
loop_
_entity.id
_entity.type
_entity.pdbx_description
1 polymer ?
#
loop_
_entity_poly.entity_id
_entity_poly.type
_entity_poly.pdbx_seq_one_letter_code
_entity_poly.pdbx_strand_id
1 'polypeptide(L)'
;MDATSPSRAFALVGPGRAGTAVALALAERGWRPVAVAGRTPDASSTRAVAARLAAPAVEVADAGREAAVVIVATPDAAIASASAELAPALRPGALVVHLSGASTLHELDGVLLARPDVEVGSLHPLQSLPSADVGRQRVAGAWCAIDGSPRVEKIALTLGMRPFRVDAADRVRYHAAACVASNHLVALLGQVERLAAHAGVPFEAFLPLVRGTVDNVDELGPAGALTGPVARGDDEMLARHVDALPDDERDAYEALVREARRLAETTNTASEETLA
;
A
#
# COMPACT_ATOMS: atom_id res chain seq x y z
N MET A 1 -20.37 -1.79 -32.77
CA MET A 1 -19.44 -1.32 -31.74
C MET A 1 -20.15 -0.19 -31.02
N ASP A 2 -20.48 -0.44 -29.77
CA ASP A 2 -21.29 0.47 -28.97
C ASP A 2 -20.47 1.70 -28.60
N ALA A 3 -20.82 2.87 -29.09
CA ALA A 3 -20.13 4.15 -28.91
C ALA A 3 -20.23 4.67 -27.45
N THR A 4 -20.90 3.94 -26.58
CA THR A 4 -21.15 4.29 -25.18
C THR A 4 -20.26 3.56 -24.16
N SER A 5 -19.43 2.60 -24.59
CA SER A 5 -18.47 1.94 -23.69
C SER A 5 -17.34 2.91 -23.32
N PRO A 6 -17.10 3.20 -22.04
CA PRO A 6 -15.95 4.00 -21.65
C PRO A 6 -14.67 3.36 -22.19
N SER A 7 -13.86 4.15 -22.88
CA SER A 7 -12.58 3.67 -23.44
C SER A 7 -11.72 3.09 -22.32
N ARG A 8 -11.25 1.85 -22.47
CA ARG A 8 -10.34 1.16 -21.54
C ARG A 8 -8.88 1.49 -21.80
N ALA A 9 -8.59 2.68 -22.37
CA ALA A 9 -7.23 3.15 -22.57
C ALA A 9 -6.69 3.81 -21.31
N PHE A 10 -5.50 3.41 -20.87
CA PHE A 10 -4.89 4.01 -19.70
C PHE A 10 -3.42 4.37 -19.93
N ALA A 11 -2.93 5.37 -19.20
CA ALA A 11 -1.53 5.73 -19.11
C ALA A 11 -1.01 5.55 -17.68
N LEU A 12 0.27 5.27 -17.55
CA LEU A 12 0.99 5.19 -16.27
C LEU A 12 2.00 6.31 -16.16
N VAL A 13 1.89 7.14 -15.14
CA VAL A 13 2.89 8.13 -14.73
C VAL A 13 3.52 7.66 -13.42
N GLY A 14 4.84 7.46 -13.41
CA GLY A 14 5.55 6.87 -12.27
C GLY A 14 5.66 5.34 -12.35
N PRO A 15 6.55 4.79 -13.17
CA PRO A 15 6.72 3.35 -13.39
C PRO A 15 7.52 2.67 -12.26
N GLY A 16 7.09 2.93 -11.01
CA GLY A 16 7.57 2.26 -9.80
C GLY A 16 6.93 0.89 -9.59
N ARG A 17 7.23 0.24 -8.46
CA ARG A 17 6.73 -1.11 -8.13
C ARG A 17 5.21 -1.18 -8.12
N ALA A 18 4.55 -0.29 -7.38
CA ALA A 18 3.10 -0.28 -7.24
C ALA A 18 2.40 0.12 -8.56
N GLY A 19 2.84 1.21 -9.20
CA GLY A 19 2.29 1.66 -10.47
C GLY A 19 2.38 0.59 -11.55
N THR A 20 3.54 -0.04 -11.68
CA THR A 20 3.74 -1.12 -12.66
C THR A 20 2.89 -2.35 -12.35
N ALA A 21 2.75 -2.73 -11.06
CA ALA A 21 1.91 -3.85 -10.66
C ALA A 21 0.44 -3.63 -11.05
N VAL A 22 -0.11 -2.45 -10.74
CA VAL A 22 -1.49 -2.06 -11.09
C VAL A 22 -1.68 -1.99 -12.60
N ALA A 23 -0.73 -1.38 -13.32
CA ALA A 23 -0.78 -1.26 -14.77
C ALA A 23 -0.77 -2.62 -15.47
N LEU A 24 0.10 -3.54 -15.06
CA LEU A 24 0.13 -4.91 -15.58
C LEU A 24 -1.17 -5.67 -15.28
N ALA A 25 -1.69 -5.53 -14.06
CA ALA A 25 -2.95 -6.14 -13.67
C ALA A 25 -4.15 -5.61 -14.48
N LEU A 26 -4.17 -4.33 -14.86
CA LEU A 26 -5.17 -3.76 -15.77
C LEU A 26 -5.02 -4.31 -17.19
N ALA A 27 -3.78 -4.36 -17.71
CA ALA A 27 -3.52 -4.89 -19.05
C ALA A 27 -3.99 -6.36 -19.20
N GLU A 28 -3.77 -7.19 -18.19
CA GLU A 28 -4.26 -8.58 -18.14
C GLU A 28 -5.79 -8.67 -18.16
N ARG A 29 -6.49 -7.61 -17.74
CA ARG A 29 -7.96 -7.51 -17.77
C ARG A 29 -8.51 -6.82 -19.00
N GLY A 30 -7.67 -6.72 -20.04
CA GLY A 30 -8.05 -6.18 -21.36
C GLY A 30 -8.09 -4.65 -21.41
N TRP A 31 -7.47 -3.95 -20.46
CA TRP A 31 -7.23 -2.52 -20.60
C TRP A 31 -6.03 -2.27 -21.52
N ARG A 32 -6.12 -1.28 -22.36
CA ARG A 32 -5.09 -0.94 -23.32
C ARG A 32 -4.13 0.12 -22.75
N PRO A 33 -2.88 -0.21 -22.46
CA PRO A 33 -1.86 0.78 -22.12
C PRO A 33 -1.58 1.65 -23.34
N VAL A 34 -1.53 2.98 -23.17
CA VAL A 34 -1.30 3.92 -24.27
C VAL A 34 -0.07 4.78 -24.07
N ALA A 35 0.41 4.91 -22.83
CA ALA A 35 1.63 5.65 -22.53
C ALA A 35 2.23 5.21 -21.19
N VAL A 36 3.54 5.29 -21.07
CA VAL A 36 4.28 5.20 -19.82
C VAL A 36 5.19 6.40 -19.69
N ALA A 37 5.06 7.17 -18.63
CA ALA A 37 5.89 8.31 -18.32
C ALA A 37 6.61 8.12 -16.97
N GLY A 38 7.92 8.33 -16.99
CA GLY A 38 8.75 8.32 -15.78
C GLY A 38 9.42 9.67 -15.60
N ARG A 39 10.62 9.66 -14.99
CA ARG A 39 11.42 10.90 -14.87
C ARG A 39 11.81 11.48 -16.24
N THR A 40 12.15 10.62 -17.16
CA THR A 40 12.35 10.92 -18.58
C THR A 40 11.96 9.69 -19.40
N PRO A 41 11.57 9.84 -20.68
CA PRO A 41 11.26 8.70 -21.55
C PRO A 41 12.45 7.75 -21.72
N ASP A 42 13.67 8.29 -21.73
CA ASP A 42 14.91 7.54 -21.94
C ASP A 42 15.43 6.82 -20.69
N ALA A 43 14.87 7.10 -19.52
CA ALA A 43 15.26 6.39 -18.30
C ALA A 43 15.06 4.87 -18.47
N SER A 44 16.05 4.08 -18.05
CA SER A 44 16.02 2.61 -18.20
C SER A 44 14.78 1.99 -17.57
N SER A 45 14.35 2.49 -16.40
CA SER A 45 13.12 2.06 -15.71
C SER A 45 11.86 2.37 -16.53
N THR A 46 11.78 3.56 -17.14
CA THR A 46 10.64 3.96 -17.98
C THR A 46 10.55 3.07 -19.21
N ARG A 47 11.66 2.90 -19.94
CA ARG A 47 11.71 2.03 -21.14
C ARG A 47 11.39 0.57 -20.82
N ALA A 48 11.90 0.06 -19.70
CA ALA A 48 11.62 -1.32 -19.30
C ALA A 48 10.14 -1.58 -19.04
N VAL A 49 9.45 -0.65 -18.38
CA VAL A 49 8.02 -0.78 -18.10
C VAL A 49 7.19 -0.53 -19.37
N ALA A 50 7.57 0.45 -20.19
CA ALA A 50 6.95 0.73 -21.49
C ALA A 50 6.98 -0.51 -22.41
N ALA A 51 8.14 -1.17 -22.50
CA ALA A 51 8.29 -2.42 -23.26
C ALA A 51 7.38 -3.55 -22.69
N ARG A 52 7.32 -3.72 -21.37
CA ARG A 52 6.46 -4.73 -20.73
C ARG A 52 4.97 -4.51 -20.99
N LEU A 53 4.55 -3.26 -21.08
CA LEU A 53 3.16 -2.85 -21.35
C LEU A 53 2.86 -2.72 -22.84
N ALA A 54 3.84 -2.92 -23.72
CA ALA A 54 3.74 -2.67 -25.16
C ALA A 54 3.17 -1.26 -25.48
N ALA A 55 3.60 -0.26 -24.72
CA ALA A 55 3.18 1.13 -24.84
C ALA A 55 4.39 2.07 -25.04
N PRO A 56 4.24 3.21 -25.68
CA PRO A 56 5.33 4.18 -25.83
C PRO A 56 5.78 4.78 -24.49
N ALA A 57 7.09 5.00 -24.35
CA ALA A 57 7.64 5.85 -23.31
C ALA A 57 7.53 7.31 -23.78
N VAL A 58 6.91 8.17 -22.96
CA VAL A 58 6.62 9.56 -23.30
C VAL A 58 7.01 10.50 -22.14
N GLU A 59 7.04 11.80 -22.41
CA GLU A 59 7.12 12.81 -21.35
C GLU A 59 5.80 12.84 -20.56
N VAL A 60 5.85 13.28 -19.29
CA VAL A 60 4.67 13.38 -18.44
C VAL A 60 3.61 14.26 -19.09
N ALA A 61 4.03 15.38 -19.69
CA ALA A 61 3.16 16.31 -20.40
C ALA A 61 2.36 15.70 -21.56
N ASP A 62 2.78 14.56 -22.09
CA ASP A 62 2.12 13.89 -23.21
C ASP A 62 1.31 12.65 -22.82
N ALA A 63 1.46 12.15 -21.59
CA ALA A 63 0.90 10.87 -21.17
C ALA A 63 -0.64 10.80 -21.21
N GLY A 64 -1.32 11.95 -21.07
CA GLY A 64 -2.79 12.04 -21.06
C GLY A 64 -3.48 11.99 -22.43
N ARG A 65 -2.75 12.15 -23.55
CA ARG A 65 -3.33 12.42 -24.88
C ARG A 65 -4.35 11.38 -25.36
N GLU A 66 -4.06 10.12 -25.11
CA GLU A 66 -4.91 9.01 -25.56
C GLU A 66 -5.60 8.27 -24.41
N ALA A 67 -5.26 8.61 -23.16
CA ALA A 67 -5.74 7.90 -22.00
C ALA A 67 -7.14 8.34 -21.56
N ALA A 68 -8.03 7.40 -21.30
CA ALA A 68 -9.28 7.65 -20.60
C ALA A 68 -9.09 7.64 -19.07
N VAL A 69 -8.02 6.98 -18.61
CA VAL A 69 -7.58 6.95 -17.21
C VAL A 69 -6.07 7.17 -17.17
N VAL A 70 -5.61 8.08 -16.33
CA VAL A 70 -4.19 8.26 -16.05
C VAL A 70 -3.92 7.87 -14.60
N ILE A 71 -3.05 6.88 -14.43
CA ILE A 71 -2.60 6.41 -13.11
C ILE A 71 -1.33 7.17 -12.74
N VAL A 72 -1.40 7.96 -11.68
CA VAL A 72 -0.25 8.71 -11.11
C VAL A 72 0.28 7.92 -9.92
N ALA A 73 1.42 7.27 -10.11
CA ALA A 73 2.09 6.42 -9.14
C ALA A 73 3.51 6.93 -8.80
N THR A 74 3.68 8.23 -8.83
CA THR A 74 4.89 8.92 -8.38
C THR A 74 5.01 8.87 -6.86
N PRO A 75 6.18 9.18 -6.26
CA PRO A 75 6.26 9.52 -4.84
C PRO A 75 5.25 10.63 -4.47
N ASP A 76 4.73 10.59 -3.25
CA ASP A 76 3.66 11.50 -2.81
C ASP A 76 3.99 12.98 -3.04
N ALA A 77 5.20 13.40 -2.71
CA ALA A 77 5.67 14.79 -2.93
C ALA A 77 5.69 15.23 -4.42
N ALA A 78 5.57 14.30 -5.37
CA ALA A 78 5.59 14.59 -6.79
C ALA A 78 4.20 14.44 -7.46
N ILE A 79 3.15 14.07 -6.72
CA ILE A 79 1.81 13.88 -7.29
C ILE A 79 1.29 15.18 -7.88
N ALA A 80 1.31 16.27 -7.11
CA ALA A 80 0.78 17.55 -7.53
C ALA A 80 1.50 18.10 -8.77
N SER A 81 2.84 18.08 -8.77
CA SER A 81 3.64 18.60 -9.89
C SER A 81 3.47 17.76 -11.16
N ALA A 82 3.51 16.43 -11.06
CA ALA A 82 3.30 15.54 -12.20
C ALA A 82 1.87 15.65 -12.77
N SER A 83 0.89 15.83 -11.90
CA SER A 83 -0.50 16.00 -12.31
C SER A 83 -0.74 17.37 -12.99
N ALA A 84 -0.11 18.42 -12.51
CA ALA A 84 -0.17 19.74 -13.14
C ALA A 84 0.49 19.75 -14.54
N GLU A 85 1.63 19.07 -14.70
CA GLU A 85 2.31 18.91 -15.99
C GLU A 85 1.45 18.12 -16.99
N LEU A 86 0.77 17.10 -16.51
CA LEU A 86 -0.12 16.25 -17.30
C LEU A 86 -1.40 16.95 -17.76
N ALA A 87 -1.94 17.91 -16.99
CA ALA A 87 -3.28 18.47 -17.15
C ALA A 87 -3.58 19.00 -18.56
N PRO A 88 -2.69 19.73 -19.29
CA PRO A 88 -2.97 20.25 -20.62
C PRO A 88 -3.23 19.17 -21.67
N ALA A 89 -2.67 17.99 -21.51
CA ALA A 89 -2.81 16.89 -22.47
C ALA A 89 -3.98 15.95 -22.19
N LEU A 90 -4.70 16.14 -21.09
CA LEU A 90 -5.82 15.27 -20.74
C LEU A 90 -6.96 15.37 -21.75
N ARG A 91 -7.52 14.22 -22.09
CA ARG A 91 -8.74 14.16 -22.92
C ARG A 91 -9.95 14.67 -22.12
N PRO A 92 -10.96 15.25 -22.80
CA PRO A 92 -12.23 15.53 -22.15
C PRO A 92 -12.82 14.30 -21.46
N GLY A 93 -13.27 14.46 -20.21
CA GLY A 93 -13.81 13.37 -19.42
C GLY A 93 -12.78 12.32 -18.97
N ALA A 94 -11.47 12.59 -19.07
CA ALA A 94 -10.44 11.71 -18.52
C ALA A 94 -10.57 11.62 -17.00
N LEU A 95 -10.10 10.51 -16.43
CA LEU A 95 -9.98 10.32 -15.00
C LEU A 95 -8.49 10.27 -14.61
N VAL A 96 -8.07 11.11 -13.67
CA VAL A 96 -6.72 11.08 -13.07
C VAL A 96 -6.82 10.42 -11.69
N VAL A 97 -6.04 9.36 -11.45
CA VAL A 97 -6.06 8.58 -10.21
C VAL A 97 -4.66 8.47 -9.64
N HIS A 98 -4.44 8.94 -8.41
CA HIS A 98 -3.18 8.65 -7.72
C HIS A 98 -3.26 7.38 -6.86
N LEU A 99 -2.09 6.76 -6.59
CA LEU A 99 -2.00 5.53 -5.80
C LEU A 99 -1.50 5.74 -4.36
N SER A 100 -1.35 6.98 -3.89
CA SER A 100 -0.91 7.27 -2.52
C SER A 100 -1.93 6.82 -1.48
N GLY A 101 -1.45 6.26 -0.38
CA GLY A 101 -2.25 5.92 0.79
C GLY A 101 -2.45 7.09 1.75
N ALA A 102 -1.50 8.02 1.82
CA ALA A 102 -1.51 9.15 2.73
C ALA A 102 -2.09 10.43 2.12
N SER A 103 -1.82 10.67 0.82
CA SER A 103 -2.28 11.88 0.13
C SER A 103 -3.79 11.86 -0.10
N THR A 104 -4.39 13.06 -0.02
CA THR A 104 -5.80 13.28 -0.33
C THR A 104 -5.97 13.73 -1.79
N LEU A 105 -7.20 13.93 -2.23
CA LEU A 105 -7.50 14.46 -3.57
C LEU A 105 -7.00 15.91 -3.75
N HIS A 106 -6.67 16.61 -2.66
CA HIS A 106 -6.10 17.96 -2.73
C HIS A 106 -4.83 18.04 -3.61
N GLU A 107 -4.05 16.96 -3.68
CA GLU A 107 -2.90 16.87 -4.60
C GLU A 107 -3.30 17.00 -6.08
N LEU A 108 -4.57 16.83 -6.41
CA LEU A 108 -5.11 16.91 -7.76
C LEU A 108 -5.94 18.19 -8.02
N ASP A 109 -6.01 19.12 -7.07
CA ASP A 109 -6.76 20.38 -7.23
C ASP A 109 -6.25 21.19 -8.42
N GLY A 110 -4.95 21.20 -8.68
CA GLY A 110 -4.35 21.86 -9.84
C GLY A 110 -4.86 21.32 -11.17
N VAL A 111 -5.17 20.02 -11.22
CA VAL A 111 -5.79 19.39 -12.40
C VAL A 111 -7.22 19.91 -12.59
N LEU A 112 -8.03 19.91 -11.53
CA LEU A 112 -9.42 20.37 -11.59
C LEU A 112 -9.54 21.87 -11.92
N LEU A 113 -8.61 22.68 -11.42
CA LEU A 113 -8.56 24.12 -11.75
C LEU A 113 -8.23 24.34 -13.24
N ALA A 114 -7.29 23.58 -13.80
CA ALA A 114 -6.89 23.69 -15.19
C ALA A 114 -7.89 23.00 -16.14
N ARG A 115 -8.54 21.95 -15.71
CA ARG A 115 -9.40 21.06 -16.50
C ARG A 115 -10.65 20.65 -15.71
N PRO A 116 -11.66 21.52 -15.58
CA PRO A 116 -12.89 21.23 -14.86
C PRO A 116 -13.75 20.15 -15.56
N ASP A 117 -13.39 19.76 -16.76
CA ASP A 117 -14.05 18.73 -17.56
C ASP A 117 -13.52 17.31 -17.29
N VAL A 118 -12.55 17.14 -16.40
CA VAL A 118 -12.00 15.82 -16.02
C VAL A 118 -12.43 15.40 -14.63
N GLU A 119 -12.24 14.14 -14.32
CA GLU A 119 -12.51 13.56 -13.01
C GLU A 119 -11.20 13.22 -12.29
N VAL A 120 -11.23 13.24 -10.96
CA VAL A 120 -10.10 12.84 -10.14
C VAL A 120 -10.49 11.79 -9.12
N GLY A 121 -9.49 11.02 -8.67
CA GLY A 121 -9.69 10.03 -7.63
C GLY A 121 -8.39 9.48 -7.06
N SER A 122 -8.52 8.65 -6.06
CA SER A 122 -7.41 7.89 -5.48
C SER A 122 -7.77 6.41 -5.37
N LEU A 123 -6.78 5.55 -5.55
CA LEU A 123 -6.88 4.11 -5.37
C LEU A 123 -5.58 3.63 -4.71
N HIS A 124 -5.62 3.32 -3.44
CA HIS A 124 -4.46 2.79 -2.71
C HIS A 124 -4.63 1.29 -2.45
N PRO A 125 -3.86 0.41 -3.13
CA PRO A 125 -3.83 -1.00 -2.79
C PRO A 125 -3.28 -1.23 -1.38
N LEU A 126 -4.10 -1.78 -0.48
CA LEU A 126 -3.65 -2.15 0.86
C LEU A 126 -2.96 -3.51 0.79
N GLN A 127 -1.75 -3.52 0.21
CA GLN A 127 -1.00 -4.74 -0.04
C GLN A 127 0.50 -4.47 -0.13
N SER A 128 1.30 -5.43 0.31
CA SER A 128 2.75 -5.41 0.11
C SER A 128 3.10 -5.73 -1.34
N LEU A 129 3.74 -4.78 -2.02
CA LEU A 129 4.10 -4.85 -3.43
C LEU A 129 5.64 -4.76 -3.60
N PRO A 130 6.39 -5.81 -3.20
CA PRO A 130 7.86 -5.78 -3.17
C PRO A 130 8.48 -5.71 -4.57
N SER A 131 7.77 -6.20 -5.59
CA SER A 131 8.11 -6.08 -7.00
C SER A 131 6.83 -5.95 -7.84
N ALA A 132 6.98 -5.52 -9.10
CA ALA A 132 5.84 -5.42 -10.01
C ALA A 132 5.18 -6.78 -10.28
N ASP A 133 5.96 -7.87 -10.38
CA ASP A 133 5.44 -9.20 -10.71
C ASP A 133 4.69 -9.83 -9.53
N VAL A 134 5.27 -9.77 -8.34
CA VAL A 134 4.58 -10.20 -7.12
C VAL A 134 3.35 -9.33 -6.86
N GLY A 135 3.48 -8.00 -7.03
CA GLY A 135 2.39 -7.05 -6.84
C GLY A 135 1.21 -7.33 -7.78
N ARG A 136 1.47 -7.57 -9.06
CA ARG A 136 0.47 -7.91 -10.06
C ARG A 136 -0.41 -9.11 -9.65
N GLN A 137 0.22 -10.13 -9.07
CA GLN A 137 -0.50 -11.32 -8.59
C GLN A 137 -1.31 -11.05 -7.32
N ARG A 138 -0.85 -10.12 -6.47
CA ARG A 138 -1.46 -9.79 -5.17
C ARG A 138 -2.55 -8.71 -5.24
N VAL A 139 -2.70 -8.04 -6.38
CA VAL A 139 -3.75 -7.02 -6.59
C VAL A 139 -5.14 -7.63 -6.45
N ALA A 140 -5.39 -8.78 -7.08
CA ALA A 140 -6.66 -9.48 -6.97
C ALA A 140 -6.88 -10.00 -5.54
N GLY A 141 -8.07 -9.74 -4.99
CA GLY A 141 -8.44 -10.08 -3.62
C GLY A 141 -7.97 -9.09 -2.55
N ALA A 142 -7.03 -8.19 -2.87
CA ALA A 142 -6.57 -7.17 -1.93
C ALA A 142 -7.66 -6.15 -1.60
N TRP A 143 -7.67 -5.65 -0.39
CA TRP A 143 -8.43 -4.46 -0.04
C TRP A 143 -7.78 -3.22 -0.68
N CYS A 144 -8.57 -2.19 -0.96
CA CYS A 144 -8.04 -0.91 -1.44
C CYS A 144 -8.87 0.26 -0.91
N ALA A 145 -8.17 1.30 -0.44
CA ALA A 145 -8.82 2.56 -0.11
C ALA A 145 -9.06 3.35 -1.41
N ILE A 146 -10.30 3.82 -1.59
CA ILE A 146 -10.71 4.63 -2.75
C ILE A 146 -11.30 5.96 -2.31
N ASP A 147 -11.18 6.97 -3.19
CA ASP A 147 -11.84 8.26 -3.01
C ASP A 147 -12.09 8.93 -4.38
N GLY A 148 -12.96 9.97 -4.40
CA GLY A 148 -13.30 10.76 -5.59
C GLY A 148 -14.32 10.08 -6.50
N SER A 149 -14.04 10.12 -7.81
CA SER A 149 -14.96 9.66 -8.86
C SER A 149 -15.45 8.22 -8.66
N PRO A 150 -16.74 7.94 -8.88
CA PRO A 150 -17.28 6.57 -8.87
C PRO A 150 -16.62 5.61 -9.87
N ARG A 151 -15.89 6.14 -10.85
CA ARG A 151 -15.13 5.33 -11.81
C ARG A 151 -13.95 4.62 -11.15
N VAL A 152 -13.40 5.17 -10.04
CA VAL A 152 -12.32 4.53 -9.28
C VAL A 152 -12.78 3.20 -8.70
N GLU A 153 -13.99 3.14 -8.15
CA GLU A 153 -14.56 1.90 -7.64
C GLU A 153 -14.72 0.84 -8.75
N LYS A 154 -15.15 1.24 -9.95
CA LYS A 154 -15.22 0.34 -11.10
C LYS A 154 -13.84 -0.20 -11.51
N ILE A 155 -12.79 0.62 -11.41
CA ILE A 155 -11.41 0.19 -11.66
C ILE A 155 -10.97 -0.82 -10.58
N ALA A 156 -11.21 -0.53 -9.31
CA ALA A 156 -10.91 -1.43 -8.20
C ALA A 156 -11.59 -2.80 -8.38
N LEU A 157 -12.88 -2.82 -8.67
CA LEU A 157 -13.64 -4.05 -8.92
C LEU A 157 -13.14 -4.79 -10.17
N THR A 158 -12.77 -4.08 -11.23
CA THR A 158 -12.15 -4.70 -12.43
C THR A 158 -10.83 -5.37 -12.07
N LEU A 159 -10.05 -4.79 -11.18
CA LEU A 159 -8.82 -5.37 -10.65
C LEU A 159 -9.06 -6.57 -9.70
N GLY A 160 -10.32 -6.84 -9.35
CA GLY A 160 -10.69 -7.88 -8.38
C GLY A 160 -10.39 -7.48 -6.94
N MET A 161 -10.26 -6.18 -6.68
CA MET A 161 -10.03 -5.64 -5.34
C MET A 161 -11.33 -5.48 -4.55
N ARG A 162 -11.20 -5.30 -3.25
CA ARG A 162 -12.27 -5.00 -2.28
C ARG A 162 -12.19 -3.53 -1.87
N PRO A 163 -12.93 -2.62 -2.51
CA PRO A 163 -12.84 -1.19 -2.21
C PRO A 163 -13.51 -0.83 -0.89
N PHE A 164 -12.93 0.12 -0.17
CA PHE A 164 -13.50 0.82 0.97
C PHE A 164 -13.12 2.29 0.94
N ARG A 165 -13.84 3.14 1.68
CA ARG A 165 -13.56 4.57 1.74
C ARG A 165 -12.89 4.93 3.06
N VAL A 166 -12.00 5.92 2.97
CA VAL A 166 -11.34 6.54 4.14
C VAL A 166 -11.52 8.04 4.01
N ASP A 167 -12.04 8.67 5.05
CA ASP A 167 -12.19 10.12 5.07
C ASP A 167 -10.84 10.82 4.94
N ALA A 168 -10.82 11.96 4.27
CA ALA A 168 -9.59 12.72 4.02
C ALA A 168 -8.82 13.04 5.31
N ALA A 169 -9.54 13.34 6.41
CA ALA A 169 -8.94 13.61 7.72
C ALA A 169 -8.23 12.40 8.35
N ASP A 170 -8.63 11.18 7.96
CA ASP A 170 -8.10 9.93 8.51
C ASP A 170 -7.07 9.24 7.62
N ARG A 171 -6.80 9.75 6.42
CA ARG A 171 -5.90 9.08 5.47
C ARG A 171 -4.48 8.88 6.02
N VAL A 172 -3.92 9.88 6.70
CA VAL A 172 -2.58 9.75 7.30
C VAL A 172 -2.57 8.68 8.39
N ARG A 173 -3.61 8.62 9.24
CA ARG A 173 -3.75 7.59 10.28
C ARG A 173 -3.93 6.19 9.67
N TYR A 174 -4.76 6.08 8.66
CA TYR A 174 -4.93 4.85 7.88
C TYR A 174 -3.60 4.37 7.28
N HIS A 175 -2.85 5.27 6.64
CA HIS A 175 -1.57 4.91 6.04
C HIS A 175 -0.52 4.55 7.11
N ALA A 176 -0.53 5.21 8.27
CA ALA A 176 0.31 4.81 9.40
C ALA A 176 0.00 3.37 9.87
N ALA A 177 -1.29 3.00 9.96
CA ALA A 177 -1.68 1.63 10.28
C ALA A 177 -1.17 0.62 9.21
N ALA A 178 -1.26 0.96 7.93
CA ALA A 178 -0.70 0.14 6.86
C ALA A 178 0.84 -0.01 6.97
N CYS A 179 1.54 1.07 7.34
CA CYS A 179 2.99 1.03 7.59
C CYS A 179 3.33 0.11 8.79
N VAL A 180 2.56 0.19 9.87
CA VAL A 180 2.74 -0.71 11.02
C VAL A 180 2.55 -2.16 10.61
N ALA A 181 1.46 -2.47 9.89
CA ALA A 181 1.14 -3.83 9.46
C ALA A 181 2.14 -4.42 8.45
N SER A 182 2.91 -3.61 7.75
CA SER A 182 3.84 -4.06 6.71
C SER A 182 5.29 -3.69 7.04
N ASN A 183 5.64 -2.40 7.00
CA ASN A 183 7.03 -1.94 7.12
C ASN A 183 7.60 -2.20 8.52
N HIS A 184 6.82 -1.93 9.57
CA HIS A 184 7.28 -2.19 10.94
C HIS A 184 7.36 -3.68 11.24
N LEU A 185 6.45 -4.50 10.69
CA LEU A 185 6.58 -5.96 10.78
C LEU A 185 7.88 -6.44 10.14
N VAL A 186 8.27 -5.92 8.98
CA VAL A 186 9.57 -6.26 8.35
C VAL A 186 10.74 -5.81 9.23
N ALA A 187 10.68 -4.61 9.83
CA ALA A 187 11.72 -4.14 10.75
C ALA A 187 11.82 -5.03 12.01
N LEU A 188 10.67 -5.44 12.57
CA LEU A 188 10.62 -6.39 13.69
C LEU A 188 11.25 -7.74 13.32
N LEU A 189 10.97 -8.27 12.13
CA LEU A 189 11.59 -9.51 11.67
C LEU A 189 13.10 -9.36 11.44
N GLY A 190 13.56 -8.18 11.05
CA GLY A 190 15.00 -7.86 11.04
C GLY A 190 15.64 -7.90 12.43
N GLN A 191 14.91 -7.45 13.49
CA GLN A 191 15.36 -7.63 14.87
C GLN A 191 15.44 -9.12 15.25
N VAL A 192 14.42 -9.92 14.90
CA VAL A 192 14.43 -11.38 15.11
C VAL A 192 15.66 -12.01 14.45
N GLU A 193 15.98 -11.63 13.19
CA GLU A 193 17.15 -12.16 12.47
C GLU A 193 18.45 -11.88 13.23
N ARG A 194 18.66 -10.64 13.72
CA ARG A 194 19.87 -10.28 14.48
C ARG A 194 19.96 -11.03 15.79
N LEU A 195 18.88 -11.11 16.55
CA LEU A 195 18.85 -11.84 17.83
C LEU A 195 19.05 -13.35 17.64
N ALA A 196 18.45 -13.92 16.60
CA ALA A 196 18.64 -15.33 16.23
C ALA A 196 20.10 -15.62 15.90
N ALA A 197 20.78 -14.73 15.17
CA ALA A 197 22.20 -14.86 14.84
C ALA A 197 23.08 -14.86 16.10
N HIS A 198 22.78 -14.01 17.10
CA HIS A 198 23.50 -14.02 18.39
C HIS A 198 23.33 -15.34 19.15
N ALA A 199 22.16 -15.99 19.02
CA ALA A 199 21.88 -17.28 19.63
C ALA A 199 22.38 -18.49 18.81
N GLY A 200 22.95 -18.25 17.61
CA GLY A 200 23.38 -19.32 16.71
C GLY A 200 22.21 -20.08 16.04
N VAL A 201 21.02 -19.48 15.96
CA VAL A 201 19.84 -20.09 15.38
C VAL A 201 19.56 -19.47 14.00
N PRO A 202 19.32 -20.27 12.95
CA PRO A 202 19.00 -19.73 11.64
C PRO A 202 17.63 -19.00 11.66
N PHE A 203 17.55 -17.86 10.97
CA PHE A 203 16.32 -17.03 10.91
C PHE A 203 15.11 -17.82 10.41
N GLU A 204 15.32 -18.73 9.46
CA GLU A 204 14.28 -19.57 8.88
C GLU A 204 13.53 -20.42 9.91
N ALA A 205 14.17 -20.76 11.04
CA ALA A 205 13.52 -21.49 12.12
C ALA A 205 12.38 -20.71 12.80
N PHE A 206 12.39 -19.38 12.70
CA PHE A 206 11.36 -18.52 13.27
C PHE A 206 10.17 -18.28 12.31
N LEU A 207 10.32 -18.52 11.01
CA LEU A 207 9.26 -18.24 10.03
C LEU A 207 7.96 -19.02 10.27
N PRO A 208 7.99 -20.32 10.68
CA PRO A 208 6.76 -21.03 11.05
C PRO A 208 6.06 -20.41 12.26
N LEU A 209 6.81 -19.97 13.29
CA LEU A 209 6.28 -19.28 14.45
C LEU A 209 5.60 -17.97 14.05
N VAL A 210 6.23 -17.16 13.20
CA VAL A 210 5.65 -15.90 12.71
C VAL A 210 4.32 -16.15 11.98
N ARG A 211 4.27 -17.14 11.08
CA ARG A 211 3.04 -17.49 10.36
C ARG A 211 1.93 -17.92 11.30
N GLY A 212 2.22 -18.85 12.22
CA GLY A 212 1.25 -19.30 13.21
C GLY A 212 0.76 -18.18 14.14
N THR A 213 1.61 -17.18 14.45
CA THR A 213 1.18 -15.99 15.20
C THR A 213 0.20 -15.15 14.40
N VAL A 214 0.44 -14.94 13.09
CA VAL A 214 -0.48 -14.21 12.20
C VAL A 214 -1.80 -14.96 12.06
N ASP A 215 -1.77 -16.29 11.90
CA ASP A 215 -2.97 -17.13 11.81
C ASP A 215 -3.78 -17.04 13.10
N ASN A 216 -3.13 -17.06 14.28
CA ASN A 216 -3.82 -16.88 15.57
C ASN A 216 -4.47 -15.50 15.69
N VAL A 217 -3.82 -14.44 15.17
CA VAL A 217 -4.42 -13.09 15.16
C VAL A 217 -5.64 -13.03 14.25
N ASP A 218 -5.64 -13.74 13.13
CA ASP A 218 -6.79 -13.83 12.22
C ASP A 218 -7.98 -14.53 12.87
N GLU A 219 -7.73 -15.59 13.64
CA GLU A 219 -8.77 -16.39 14.29
C GLU A 219 -9.29 -15.77 15.60
N LEU A 220 -8.40 -15.22 16.43
CA LEU A 220 -8.69 -14.84 17.83
C LEU A 220 -8.69 -13.33 18.05
N GLY A 221 -8.27 -12.55 17.05
CA GLY A 221 -7.96 -11.15 17.20
C GLY A 221 -6.65 -10.91 17.98
N PRO A 222 -6.12 -9.67 17.96
CA PRO A 222 -4.82 -9.36 18.58
C PRO A 222 -4.75 -9.68 20.07
N ALA A 223 -5.81 -9.35 20.82
CA ALA A 223 -5.84 -9.54 22.26
C ALA A 223 -5.90 -11.04 22.64
N GLY A 224 -6.73 -11.83 21.92
CA GLY A 224 -6.87 -13.27 22.16
C GLY A 224 -5.64 -14.08 21.73
N ALA A 225 -4.88 -13.58 20.75
CA ALA A 225 -3.66 -14.22 20.27
C ALA A 225 -2.43 -13.93 21.15
N LEU A 226 -2.49 -12.98 22.09
CA LEU A 226 -1.38 -12.62 22.95
C LEU A 226 -1.07 -13.77 23.93
N THR A 227 0.17 -14.24 23.89
CA THR A 227 0.71 -15.28 24.76
C THR A 227 2.06 -14.87 25.35
N GLY A 228 2.73 -15.77 26.03
CA GLY A 228 4.09 -15.55 26.53
C GLY A 228 4.16 -14.82 27.88
N PRO A 229 5.35 -14.29 28.25
CA PRO A 229 5.60 -13.73 29.58
C PRO A 229 4.72 -12.53 29.91
N VAL A 230 4.44 -11.65 28.93
CA VAL A 230 3.59 -10.46 29.14
C VAL A 230 2.16 -10.90 29.52
N ALA A 231 1.58 -11.83 28.77
CA ALA A 231 0.22 -12.32 29.05
C ALA A 231 0.08 -13.00 30.44
N ARG A 232 1.20 -13.55 30.97
CA ARG A 232 1.24 -14.20 32.28
C ARG A 232 1.71 -13.30 33.42
N GLY A 233 2.09 -12.04 33.14
CA GLY A 233 2.65 -11.11 34.12
C GLY A 233 4.03 -11.54 34.65
N ASP A 234 4.83 -12.24 33.85
CA ASP A 234 6.16 -12.76 34.22
C ASP A 234 7.23 -11.67 34.03
N ASP A 235 7.23 -10.71 34.93
CA ASP A 235 8.16 -9.56 34.88
C ASP A 235 9.62 -9.97 35.09
N GLU A 236 9.87 -11.04 35.86
CA GLU A 236 11.23 -11.56 36.05
C GLU A 236 11.81 -12.07 34.72
N MET A 237 11.04 -12.80 33.95
CA MET A 237 11.49 -13.27 32.64
C MET A 237 11.72 -12.10 31.66
N LEU A 238 10.85 -11.09 31.69
CA LEU A 238 11.01 -9.89 30.86
C LEU A 238 12.30 -9.13 31.21
N ALA A 239 12.64 -8.99 32.52
CA ALA A 239 13.89 -8.37 32.94
C ALA A 239 15.08 -9.17 32.43
N ARG A 240 15.07 -10.50 32.58
CA ARG A 240 16.15 -11.39 32.07
C ARG A 240 16.32 -11.28 30.55
N HIS A 241 15.24 -11.08 29.80
CA HIS A 241 15.35 -10.83 28.36
C HIS A 241 16.11 -9.53 28.11
N VAL A 242 15.72 -8.41 28.74
CA VAL A 242 16.40 -7.12 28.59
C VAL A 242 17.86 -7.18 28.91
N ASP A 243 18.22 -7.87 30.01
CA ASP A 243 19.62 -8.05 30.43
C ASP A 243 20.46 -8.85 29.42
N ALA A 244 19.83 -9.80 28.73
CA ALA A 244 20.49 -10.64 27.73
C ALA A 244 20.59 -9.98 26.33
N LEU A 245 19.82 -8.90 26.07
CA LEU A 245 19.84 -8.24 24.78
C LEU A 245 21.03 -7.31 24.59
N PRO A 246 21.62 -7.22 23.38
CA PRO A 246 22.51 -6.13 23.01
C PRO A 246 21.86 -4.75 23.26
N ASP A 247 22.67 -3.76 23.63
CA ASP A 247 22.18 -2.44 24.02
C ASP A 247 21.32 -1.78 22.92
N ASP A 248 21.70 -1.94 21.65
CA ASP A 248 21.02 -1.37 20.48
C ASP A 248 19.69 -2.08 20.12
N GLU A 249 19.39 -3.20 20.76
CA GLU A 249 18.12 -3.94 20.55
C GLU A 249 17.10 -3.74 21.68
N ARG A 250 17.53 -3.16 22.84
CA ARG A 250 16.68 -3.03 24.03
C ARG A 250 15.50 -2.09 23.86
N ASP A 251 15.72 -0.90 23.29
CA ASP A 251 14.68 0.12 23.15
C ASP A 251 13.47 -0.38 22.36
N ALA A 252 13.72 -1.09 21.26
CA ALA A 252 12.66 -1.67 20.42
C ALA A 252 11.92 -2.79 21.16
N TYR A 253 12.64 -3.66 21.86
CA TYR A 253 12.06 -4.74 22.66
C TYR A 253 11.16 -4.18 23.77
N GLU A 254 11.63 -3.23 24.55
CA GLU A 254 10.87 -2.61 25.64
C GLU A 254 9.63 -1.84 25.14
N ALA A 255 9.75 -1.18 23.98
CA ALA A 255 8.60 -0.52 23.37
C ALA A 255 7.50 -1.54 23.03
N LEU A 256 7.87 -2.70 22.49
CA LEU A 256 6.91 -3.77 22.19
C LEU A 256 6.35 -4.45 23.44
N VAL A 257 7.13 -4.58 24.52
CA VAL A 257 6.63 -5.04 25.82
C VAL A 257 5.55 -4.10 26.35
N ARG A 258 5.76 -2.77 26.25
CA ARG A 258 4.75 -1.79 26.67
C ARG A 258 3.45 -1.93 25.86
N GLU A 259 3.55 -2.11 24.53
CA GLU A 259 2.37 -2.32 23.69
C GLU A 259 1.66 -3.65 23.97
N ALA A 260 2.40 -4.73 24.24
CA ALA A 260 1.83 -6.00 24.61
C ALA A 260 1.11 -5.95 25.99
N ARG A 261 1.64 -5.19 26.97
CA ARG A 261 0.95 -4.95 28.24
C ARG A 261 -0.36 -4.20 28.04
N ARG A 262 -0.34 -3.14 27.24
CA ARG A 262 -1.55 -2.38 26.89
C ARG A 262 -2.60 -3.24 26.21
N LEU A 263 -2.19 -4.20 25.38
CA LEU A 263 -3.07 -5.16 24.74
C LEU A 263 -3.66 -6.17 25.75
N ALA A 264 -2.86 -6.64 26.73
CA ALA A 264 -3.33 -7.56 27.79
C ALA A 264 -4.38 -6.91 28.70
N GLU A 265 -4.26 -5.61 28.98
CA GLU A 265 -5.22 -4.85 29.79
C GLU A 265 -6.61 -4.79 29.12
N THR A 266 -6.65 -4.65 27.78
CA THR A 266 -7.94 -4.62 27.04
C THR A 266 -8.69 -5.95 27.12
N THR A 267 -8.00 -7.06 27.26
CA THR A 267 -8.60 -8.39 27.40
C THR A 267 -9.30 -8.56 28.76
N ASN A 268 -8.69 -8.05 29.84
CA ASN A 268 -9.22 -8.14 31.20
C ASN A 268 -10.51 -7.30 31.35
N THR A 269 -10.55 -6.11 30.80
CA THR A 269 -11.72 -5.21 30.85
C THR A 269 -12.92 -5.82 30.11
N ALA A 270 -12.71 -6.40 28.93
CA ALA A 270 -13.79 -7.05 28.15
C ALA A 270 -14.33 -8.30 28.83
N SER A 271 -13.50 -9.02 29.60
CA SER A 271 -13.91 -10.21 30.37
C SER A 271 -14.76 -9.84 31.61
N GLU A 272 -14.45 -8.71 32.25
CA GLU A 272 -15.21 -8.20 33.41
C GLU A 272 -16.58 -7.67 33.00
N GLU A 273 -16.69 -6.99 31.85
CA GLU A 273 -17.98 -6.50 31.32
C GLU A 273 -18.91 -7.62 30.84
N THR A 274 -18.37 -8.79 30.49
CA THR A 274 -19.17 -9.94 30.05
C THR A 274 -19.70 -10.76 31.23
N LEU A 275 -19.11 -10.60 32.42
CA LEU A 275 -19.50 -11.30 33.66
C LEU A 275 -20.42 -10.46 34.59
N ALA A 276 -20.62 -9.19 34.27
CA ALA A 276 -21.50 -8.26 34.99
C ALA A 276 -22.87 -8.13 34.30
#